data_d2bbe34542db4daede13e54e2f540b60
#
_entry.id   d2bbe34542db4daede13e54e2f540b60
#
_cell.length_a   1.000
_cell.length_b   1.000
_cell.length_c   1.000
_cell.angle_alpha   90.00
_cell.angle_beta   90.00
_cell.angle_gamma   90.00
#
_symmetry.space_group_name_H-M   'P 1'
#
loop_
_entity.id
_entity.type
_entity.pdbx_description
1 polymer ?
#
loop_
_entity_poly.entity_id
_entity_poly.type
_entity_poly.pdbx_seq_one_letter_code
_entity_poly.pdbx_strand_id
1 'polypeptide(L)'
;MDPSNQKHQPLKGIFFFVTAIFLISVVDTICKFFTKDLHAIQIVWGYLIGINVTLWIFFFLKGEKISKLVITEKLVLQIIRPAFLICSISSLFLGLTYLPIAEATAIGFVAPLFITALSVPILKETVGIHRWFAVIIGFLGVLIIVRPGSEFWQLASLMPLLGAFFFALFQIMTRLLSATENTYTTLFYTGIAGLGWSSLMLPFVWVPMFQIHFYVFLSIGIMGAI
;
A
#
# COMPACT_ATOMS: atom_id res chain seq x y z
N MET A 1 -7.72 23.73 23.74
CA MET A 1 -6.33 23.30 23.70
C MET A 1 -5.59 24.21 22.75
N ASP A 2 -4.59 24.95 23.24
CA ASP A 2 -3.84 25.94 22.49
C ASP A 2 -2.97 25.26 21.40
N PRO A 3 -3.13 25.61 20.11
CA PRO A 3 -2.35 25.02 19.01
C PRO A 3 -0.86 25.34 19.06
N SER A 4 -0.46 26.33 19.86
CA SER A 4 0.94 26.81 19.94
C SER A 4 1.89 25.90 20.70
N ASN A 5 1.42 24.82 21.35
CA ASN A 5 2.24 23.97 22.22
C ASN A 5 2.55 22.57 21.66
N GLN A 6 2.29 22.33 20.37
CA GLN A 6 2.84 21.14 19.71
C GLN A 6 4.32 21.39 19.38
N LYS A 7 5.22 21.03 20.32
CA LYS A 7 6.64 20.90 20.01
C LYS A 7 6.79 19.98 18.82
N HIS A 8 7.06 20.56 17.65
CA HIS A 8 7.47 19.79 16.47
C HIS A 8 8.70 18.95 16.87
N GLN A 9 8.54 17.63 16.90
CA GLN A 9 9.63 16.70 17.15
C GLN A 9 10.00 16.00 15.82
N PRO A 10 10.66 16.71 14.90
CA PRO A 10 10.95 16.20 13.55
C PRO A 10 11.80 14.93 13.59
N LEU A 11 12.70 14.82 14.54
CA LEU A 11 13.58 13.65 14.70
C LEU A 11 12.79 12.37 15.02
N LYS A 12 11.75 12.45 15.86
CA LYS A 12 10.88 11.30 16.14
C LYS A 12 10.10 10.87 14.90
N GLY A 13 9.57 11.83 14.14
CA GLY A 13 8.87 11.54 12.89
C GLY A 13 9.78 10.87 11.86
N ILE A 14 11.01 11.35 11.71
CA ILE A 14 12.01 10.75 10.82
C ILE A 14 12.35 9.32 11.28
N PHE A 15 12.56 9.12 12.59
CA PHE A 15 12.87 7.79 13.14
C PHE A 15 11.74 6.78 12.85
N PHE A 16 10.48 7.14 13.13
CA PHE A 16 9.34 6.27 12.83
C PHE A 16 9.21 5.99 11.33
N PHE A 17 9.40 6.99 10.49
CA PHE A 17 9.34 6.84 9.04
C PHE A 17 10.42 5.88 8.51
N VAL A 18 11.65 6.03 8.95
CA VAL A 18 12.76 5.13 8.56
C VAL A 18 12.51 3.71 9.05
N THR A 19 12.01 3.56 10.29
CA THR A 19 11.65 2.25 10.84
C THR A 19 10.54 1.59 10.03
N ALA A 20 9.50 2.33 9.66
CA ALA A 20 8.40 1.83 8.84
C ALA A 20 8.89 1.36 7.45
N ILE A 21 9.73 2.14 6.77
CA ILE A 21 10.31 1.74 5.47
C ILE A 21 11.18 0.48 5.62
N PHE A 22 11.97 0.40 6.68
CA PHE A 22 12.77 -0.81 6.96
C PHE A 22 11.88 -2.04 7.14
N LEU A 23 10.81 -1.95 7.95
CA LEU A 23 9.86 -3.04 8.16
C LEU A 23 9.15 -3.45 6.85
N ILE A 24 8.73 -2.48 6.04
CA ILE A 24 8.12 -2.74 4.72
C ILE A 24 9.12 -3.49 3.82
N SER A 25 10.39 -3.09 3.79
CA SER A 25 11.41 -3.78 2.98
C SER A 25 11.64 -5.23 3.43
N VAL A 26 11.56 -5.50 4.74
CA VAL A 26 11.62 -6.86 5.27
C VAL A 26 10.38 -7.67 4.84
N VAL A 27 9.19 -7.08 4.94
CA VAL A 27 7.93 -7.69 4.47
C VAL A 27 8.01 -8.03 3.00
N ASP A 28 8.45 -7.09 2.14
CA ASP A 28 8.59 -7.31 0.70
C ASP A 28 9.57 -8.46 0.38
N THR A 29 10.66 -8.54 1.14
CA THR A 29 11.65 -9.61 1.00
C THR A 29 11.06 -10.98 1.35
N ILE A 30 10.34 -11.07 2.46
CA ILE A 30 9.65 -12.30 2.87
C ILE A 30 8.59 -12.67 1.83
N CYS A 31 7.76 -11.71 1.41
CA CYS A 31 6.74 -11.94 0.39
C CYS A 31 7.35 -12.43 -0.93
N LYS A 32 8.47 -11.84 -1.37
CA LYS A 32 9.21 -12.30 -2.55
C LYS A 32 9.63 -13.77 -2.44
N PHE A 33 10.06 -14.21 -1.26
CA PHE A 33 10.43 -15.61 -1.06
C PHE A 33 9.24 -16.54 -1.31
N PHE A 34 8.05 -16.15 -0.83
CA PHE A 34 6.82 -16.95 -0.97
C PHE A 34 6.13 -16.84 -2.34
N THR A 35 6.53 -15.91 -3.21
CA THR A 35 6.01 -15.89 -4.60
C THR A 35 6.41 -17.10 -5.43
N LYS A 36 7.32 -17.94 -4.93
CA LYS A 36 7.69 -19.22 -5.56
C LYS A 36 6.66 -20.32 -5.32
N ASP A 37 6.00 -20.30 -4.17
CA ASP A 37 5.13 -21.37 -3.71
C ASP A 37 3.66 -20.98 -3.72
N LEU A 38 3.37 -19.68 -3.59
CA LEU A 38 2.02 -19.15 -3.44
C LEU A 38 1.71 -18.08 -4.50
N HIS A 39 0.46 -18.00 -4.89
CA HIS A 39 0.00 -16.93 -5.76
C HIS A 39 0.01 -15.58 -5.04
N ALA A 40 0.35 -14.50 -5.77
CA ALA A 40 0.46 -13.14 -5.20
C ALA A 40 -0.76 -12.72 -4.38
N ILE A 41 -1.98 -13.03 -4.85
CA ILE A 41 -3.24 -12.71 -4.16
C ILE A 41 -3.36 -13.45 -2.82
N GLN A 42 -2.87 -14.70 -2.71
CA GLN A 42 -2.86 -15.43 -1.44
C GLN A 42 -1.91 -14.80 -0.43
N ILE A 43 -0.76 -14.32 -0.89
CA ILE A 43 0.21 -13.61 -0.04
C ILE A 43 -0.43 -12.31 0.48
N VAL A 44 -1.10 -11.53 -0.39
CA VAL A 44 -1.82 -10.32 0.00
C VAL A 44 -2.94 -10.62 1.00
N TRP A 45 -3.71 -11.67 0.77
CA TRP A 45 -4.77 -12.10 1.67
C TRP A 45 -4.23 -12.48 3.06
N GLY A 46 -3.17 -13.29 3.10
CA GLY A 46 -2.52 -13.66 4.34
C GLY A 46 -1.93 -12.46 5.10
N TYR A 47 -1.30 -11.53 4.38
CA TYR A 47 -0.80 -10.27 4.91
C TYR A 47 -1.93 -9.44 5.53
N LEU A 48 -3.08 -9.33 4.85
CA LEU A 48 -4.25 -8.62 5.35
C LEU A 48 -4.88 -9.27 6.58
N ILE A 49 -4.86 -10.60 6.70
CA ILE A 49 -5.26 -11.29 7.94
C ILE A 49 -4.40 -10.81 9.10
N GLY A 50 -3.07 -10.82 8.95
CA GLY A 50 -2.16 -10.38 9.98
C GLY A 50 -2.37 -8.91 10.36
N ILE A 51 -2.57 -8.02 9.38
CA ILE A 51 -2.92 -6.60 9.62
C ILE A 51 -4.23 -6.51 10.41
N ASN A 52 -5.29 -7.23 10.01
CA ASN A 52 -6.57 -7.18 10.70
C ASN A 52 -6.44 -7.64 12.14
N VAL A 53 -5.76 -8.74 12.41
CA VAL A 53 -5.51 -9.22 13.78
C VAL A 53 -4.84 -8.12 14.61
N THR A 54 -3.81 -7.47 14.06
CA THR A 54 -3.09 -6.38 14.75
C THR A 54 -3.99 -5.17 14.99
N LEU A 55 -4.79 -4.76 13.99
CA LEU A 55 -5.74 -3.66 14.13
C LEU A 55 -6.82 -3.95 15.19
N TRP A 56 -7.36 -5.17 15.24
CA TRP A 56 -8.32 -5.57 16.25
C TRP A 56 -7.73 -5.53 17.66
N ILE A 57 -6.50 -6.03 17.84
CA ILE A 57 -5.76 -5.93 19.11
C ILE A 57 -5.55 -4.46 19.48
N PHE A 58 -5.13 -3.62 18.53
CA PHE A 58 -4.92 -2.20 18.75
C PHE A 58 -6.20 -1.48 19.19
N PHE A 59 -7.34 -1.70 18.51
CA PHE A 59 -8.62 -1.08 18.87
C PHE A 59 -9.11 -1.56 20.23
N PHE A 60 -8.92 -2.84 20.56
CA PHE A 60 -9.25 -3.39 21.86
C PHE A 60 -8.42 -2.74 22.97
N LEU A 61 -7.10 -2.61 22.80
CA LEU A 61 -6.20 -1.98 23.77
C LEU A 61 -6.49 -0.48 23.95
N LYS A 62 -6.94 0.19 22.91
CA LYS A 62 -7.34 1.61 22.96
C LYS A 62 -8.72 1.83 23.55
N GLY A 63 -9.51 0.76 23.76
CA GLY A 63 -10.88 0.87 24.23
C GLY A 63 -11.83 1.52 23.23
N GLU A 64 -11.50 1.49 21.94
CA GLU A 64 -12.32 2.07 20.90
C GLU A 64 -13.59 1.24 20.69
N LYS A 65 -14.75 1.88 20.70
CA LYS A 65 -16.03 1.20 20.46
C LYS A 65 -16.22 0.98 18.97
N ILE A 66 -16.50 -0.27 18.57
CA ILE A 66 -16.75 -0.66 17.17
C ILE A 66 -17.84 0.23 16.54
N SER A 67 -18.88 0.57 17.32
CA SER A 67 -19.95 1.45 16.85
C SER A 67 -19.47 2.81 16.34
N LYS A 68 -18.35 3.33 16.87
CA LYS A 68 -17.74 4.58 16.40
C LYS A 68 -16.88 4.39 15.16
N LEU A 69 -16.27 3.21 14.99
CA LEU A 69 -15.41 2.89 13.85
C LEU A 69 -16.20 2.67 12.56
N VAL A 70 -17.46 2.25 12.69
CA VAL A 70 -18.33 1.96 11.53
C VAL A 70 -19.02 3.23 10.99
N ILE A 71 -19.12 4.30 11.79
CA ILE A 71 -19.80 5.52 11.36
C ILE A 71 -18.93 6.27 10.34
N THR A 72 -19.44 6.42 9.13
CA THR A 72 -18.81 7.15 8.03
C THR A 72 -19.86 7.79 7.14
N GLU A 73 -19.59 9.00 6.67
CA GLU A 73 -20.42 9.68 5.67
C GLU A 73 -20.07 9.28 4.24
N LYS A 74 -18.91 8.65 4.02
CA LYS A 74 -18.36 8.30 2.70
C LYS A 74 -18.14 6.80 2.53
N LEU A 75 -19.15 5.98 2.88
CA LEU A 75 -19.06 4.52 2.87
C LEU A 75 -18.53 3.96 1.53
N VAL A 76 -19.04 4.45 0.40
CA VAL A 76 -18.61 3.99 -0.93
C VAL A 76 -17.10 4.18 -1.12
N LEU A 77 -16.58 5.34 -0.73
CA LEU A 77 -15.16 5.65 -0.85
C LEU A 77 -14.31 4.79 0.08
N GLN A 78 -14.81 4.53 1.30
CA GLN A 78 -14.17 3.65 2.29
C GLN A 78 -14.07 2.19 1.79
N ILE A 79 -15.06 1.71 1.03
CA ILE A 79 -15.07 0.34 0.49
C ILE A 79 -14.23 0.23 -0.80
N ILE A 80 -14.32 1.21 -1.71
CA ILE A 80 -13.61 1.15 -3.01
C ILE A 80 -12.10 1.38 -2.82
N ARG A 81 -11.70 2.29 -1.93
CA ARG A 81 -10.29 2.63 -1.72
C ARG A 81 -9.39 1.42 -1.43
N PRO A 82 -9.74 0.49 -0.52
CA PRO A 82 -8.94 -0.70 -0.27
C PRO A 82 -8.79 -1.62 -1.48
N ALA A 83 -9.75 -1.63 -2.42
CA ALA A 83 -9.61 -2.39 -3.66
C ALA A 83 -8.39 -1.92 -4.47
N PHE A 84 -8.16 -0.60 -4.56
CA PHE A 84 -6.96 -0.07 -5.22
C PHE A 84 -5.67 -0.46 -4.48
N LEU A 85 -5.68 -0.49 -3.15
CA LEU A 85 -4.54 -0.97 -2.38
C LEU A 85 -4.23 -2.45 -2.70
N ILE A 86 -5.26 -3.30 -2.77
CA ILE A 86 -5.09 -4.71 -3.11
C ILE A 86 -4.57 -4.87 -4.54
N CYS A 87 -5.14 -4.15 -5.49
CA CYS A 87 -4.65 -4.14 -6.87
C CYS A 87 -3.18 -3.70 -6.91
N SER A 88 -2.80 -2.69 -6.14
CA SER A 88 -1.42 -2.21 -6.04
C SER A 88 -0.47 -3.30 -5.53
N ILE A 89 -0.76 -3.86 -4.35
CA ILE A 89 0.12 -4.85 -3.72
C ILE A 89 0.16 -6.14 -4.56
N SER A 90 -0.99 -6.58 -5.09
CA SER A 90 -1.05 -7.76 -5.95
C SER A 90 -0.24 -7.57 -7.24
N SER A 91 -0.31 -6.39 -7.86
CA SER A 91 0.48 -6.07 -9.05
C SER A 91 1.97 -6.05 -8.74
N LEU A 92 2.37 -5.47 -7.60
CA LEU A 92 3.78 -5.48 -7.17
C LEU A 92 4.27 -6.93 -6.97
N PHE A 93 3.53 -7.77 -6.24
CA PHE A 93 3.92 -9.14 -5.96
C PHE A 93 3.92 -10.02 -7.21
N LEU A 94 3.00 -9.80 -8.16
CA LEU A 94 3.06 -10.41 -9.48
C LEU A 94 4.34 -10.01 -10.22
N GLY A 95 4.71 -8.73 -10.17
CA GLY A 95 5.99 -8.26 -10.71
C GLY A 95 7.18 -8.93 -10.04
N LEU A 96 7.16 -9.07 -8.72
CA LEU A 96 8.21 -9.73 -7.95
C LEU A 96 8.39 -11.21 -8.29
N THR A 97 7.41 -11.88 -8.88
CA THR A 97 7.55 -13.26 -9.37
C THR A 97 8.61 -13.35 -10.48
N TYR A 98 8.71 -12.32 -11.30
CA TYR A 98 9.57 -12.30 -12.51
C TYR A 98 10.76 -11.37 -12.39
N LEU A 99 10.68 -10.31 -11.57
CA LEU A 99 11.69 -9.27 -11.46
C LEU A 99 12.48 -9.37 -10.15
N PRO A 100 13.74 -8.91 -10.13
CA PRO A 100 14.48 -8.66 -8.89
C PRO A 100 13.75 -7.63 -8.02
N ILE A 101 13.86 -7.77 -6.68
CA ILE A 101 13.23 -6.82 -5.73
C ILE A 101 13.66 -5.37 -6.01
N ALA A 102 14.96 -5.16 -6.24
CA ALA A 102 15.50 -3.83 -6.48
C ALA A 102 14.87 -3.15 -7.71
N GLU A 103 14.66 -3.90 -8.80
CA GLU A 103 14.04 -3.39 -10.02
C GLU A 103 12.56 -3.09 -9.82
N ALA A 104 11.80 -4.04 -9.26
CA ALA A 104 10.38 -3.85 -8.98
C ALA A 104 10.13 -2.66 -8.03
N THR A 105 10.95 -2.52 -6.99
CA THR A 105 10.86 -1.41 -6.03
C THR A 105 11.22 -0.07 -6.70
N ALA A 106 12.27 -0.04 -7.53
CA ALA A 106 12.67 1.16 -8.26
C ALA A 106 11.55 1.65 -9.19
N ILE A 107 10.85 0.72 -9.88
CA ILE A 107 9.68 1.06 -10.70
C ILE A 107 8.54 1.59 -9.80
N GLY A 108 8.34 0.99 -8.63
CA GLY A 108 7.33 1.44 -7.65
C GLY A 108 7.51 2.90 -7.21
N PHE A 109 8.73 3.43 -7.21
CA PHE A 109 9.00 4.85 -6.92
C PHE A 109 8.42 5.83 -7.95
N VAL A 110 7.77 5.36 -9.01
CA VAL A 110 6.92 6.20 -9.88
C VAL A 110 5.65 6.67 -9.17
N ALA A 111 5.21 5.99 -8.11
CA ALA A 111 3.95 6.32 -7.42
C ALA A 111 3.83 7.81 -7.04
N PRO A 112 4.82 8.51 -6.47
CA PRO A 112 4.74 9.95 -6.19
C PRO A 112 4.47 10.80 -7.45
N LEU A 113 4.94 10.36 -8.62
CA LEU A 113 4.70 11.04 -9.90
C LEU A 113 3.22 10.93 -10.28
N PHE A 114 2.65 9.72 -10.20
CA PHE A 114 1.23 9.50 -10.42
C PHE A 114 0.36 10.26 -9.40
N ILE A 115 0.76 10.27 -8.11
CA ILE A 115 0.04 11.04 -7.08
C ILE A 115 0.00 12.53 -7.47
N THR A 116 1.13 13.10 -7.89
CA THR A 116 1.23 14.49 -8.29
C THR A 116 0.38 14.78 -9.53
N ALA A 117 0.47 13.92 -10.57
CA ALA A 117 -0.29 14.07 -11.79
C ALA A 117 -1.80 13.94 -11.57
N LEU A 118 -2.23 12.96 -10.77
CA LEU A 118 -3.65 12.72 -10.46
C LEU A 118 -4.23 13.72 -9.46
N SER A 119 -3.41 14.37 -8.63
CA SER A 119 -3.90 15.38 -7.68
C SER A 119 -4.55 16.59 -8.39
N VAL A 120 -4.07 16.95 -9.58
CA VAL A 120 -4.62 18.06 -10.37
C VAL A 120 -6.08 17.80 -10.79
N PRO A 121 -6.43 16.73 -11.52
CA PRO A 121 -7.80 16.51 -11.96
C PRO A 121 -8.73 16.05 -10.84
N ILE A 122 -8.25 15.29 -9.84
CA ILE A 122 -9.10 14.66 -8.83
C ILE A 122 -9.29 15.58 -7.61
N LEU A 123 -8.20 16.16 -7.09
CA LEU A 123 -8.24 17.06 -5.93
C LEU A 123 -8.40 18.52 -6.31
N LYS A 124 -8.32 18.83 -7.62
CA LYS A 124 -8.36 20.22 -8.17
C LYS A 124 -7.27 21.10 -7.55
N GLU A 125 -6.12 20.52 -7.23
CA GLU A 125 -4.98 21.25 -6.69
C GLU A 125 -4.17 21.92 -7.80
N THR A 126 -3.66 23.11 -7.52
CA THR A 126 -2.68 23.76 -8.40
C THR A 126 -1.29 23.23 -8.08
N VAL A 127 -0.70 22.51 -9.01
CA VAL A 127 0.68 22.01 -8.87
C VAL A 127 1.64 23.03 -9.50
N GLY A 128 2.55 23.56 -8.70
CA GLY A 128 3.56 24.50 -9.17
C GLY A 128 4.56 23.85 -10.16
N ILE A 129 5.13 24.70 -11.02
CA ILE A 129 6.04 24.27 -12.09
C ILE A 129 7.23 23.42 -11.59
N HIS A 130 7.77 23.72 -10.42
CA HIS A 130 8.87 22.96 -9.82
C HIS A 130 8.49 21.49 -9.55
N ARG A 131 7.24 21.23 -9.15
CA ARG A 131 6.75 19.85 -8.96
C ARG A 131 6.61 19.11 -10.28
N TRP A 132 6.18 19.80 -11.36
CA TRP A 132 6.12 19.22 -12.70
C TRP A 132 7.53 18.87 -13.23
N PHE A 133 8.51 19.72 -13.01
CA PHE A 133 9.91 19.39 -13.36
C PHE A 133 10.39 18.16 -12.60
N ALA A 134 10.11 18.05 -11.29
CA ALA A 134 10.45 16.87 -10.51
C ALA A 134 9.77 15.60 -11.05
N VAL A 135 8.48 15.69 -11.46
CA VAL A 135 7.75 14.58 -12.11
C VAL A 135 8.46 14.15 -13.40
N ILE A 136 8.81 15.07 -14.27
CA ILE A 136 9.48 14.77 -15.56
C ILE A 136 10.84 14.12 -15.30
N ILE A 137 11.66 14.69 -14.43
CA ILE A 137 13.00 14.13 -14.09
C ILE A 137 12.86 12.74 -13.49
N GLY A 138 11.91 12.55 -12.54
CA GLY A 138 11.64 11.25 -11.95
C GLY A 138 11.17 10.23 -12.98
N PHE A 139 10.30 10.61 -13.92
CA PHE A 139 9.86 9.74 -15.00
C PHE A 139 11.01 9.33 -15.93
N LEU A 140 11.89 10.25 -16.29
CA LEU A 140 13.11 9.94 -17.05
C LEU A 140 14.00 8.95 -16.30
N GLY A 141 14.16 9.12 -14.99
CA GLY A 141 14.89 8.16 -14.15
C GLY A 141 14.29 6.75 -14.21
N VAL A 142 12.97 6.63 -14.19
CA VAL A 142 12.29 5.33 -14.32
C VAL A 142 12.51 4.73 -15.70
N LEU A 143 12.43 5.51 -16.77
CA LEU A 143 12.72 5.04 -18.14
C LEU A 143 14.13 4.47 -18.28
N ILE A 144 15.11 5.06 -17.58
CA ILE A 144 16.51 4.56 -17.56
C ILE A 144 16.57 3.19 -16.86
N ILE A 145 15.77 2.96 -15.80
CA ILE A 145 15.73 1.69 -15.07
C ILE A 145 14.99 0.63 -15.88
N VAL A 146 13.81 0.96 -16.38
CA VAL A 146 12.92 0.02 -17.10
C VAL A 146 13.50 -0.35 -18.47
N ARG A 147 14.28 0.55 -19.12
CA ARG A 147 14.92 0.38 -20.44
C ARG A 147 13.96 -0.21 -21.47
N PRO A 148 12.82 0.45 -21.78
CA PRO A 148 11.84 -0.07 -22.73
C PRO A 148 12.49 -0.30 -24.10
N GLY A 149 12.24 -1.47 -24.70
CA GLY A 149 12.80 -1.85 -26.01
C GLY A 149 14.21 -2.45 -25.97
N SER A 150 14.83 -2.63 -24.81
CA SER A 150 16.08 -3.39 -24.69
C SER A 150 15.80 -4.90 -24.60
N GLU A 151 16.82 -5.75 -24.85
CA GLU A 151 16.73 -7.19 -24.64
C GLU A 151 16.41 -7.57 -23.18
N PHE A 152 16.70 -6.66 -22.24
CA PHE A 152 16.42 -6.80 -20.82
C PHE A 152 15.01 -6.35 -20.44
N TRP A 153 14.26 -5.71 -21.36
CA TRP A 153 12.91 -5.26 -21.08
C TRP A 153 11.96 -6.45 -20.98
N GLN A 154 11.35 -6.61 -19.82
CA GLN A 154 10.35 -7.64 -19.57
C GLN A 154 8.96 -7.00 -19.46
N LEU A 155 7.96 -7.64 -20.08
CA LEU A 155 6.56 -7.22 -19.94
C LEU A 155 6.13 -7.21 -18.45
N ALA A 156 6.84 -7.99 -17.63
CA ALA A 156 6.67 -8.03 -16.18
C ALA A 156 6.91 -6.67 -15.50
N SER A 157 7.71 -5.76 -16.09
CA SER A 157 7.95 -4.40 -15.56
C SER A 157 6.68 -3.54 -15.55
N LEU A 158 5.69 -3.88 -16.38
CA LEU A 158 4.38 -3.22 -16.33
C LEU A 158 3.61 -3.50 -15.04
N MET A 159 3.87 -4.63 -14.38
CA MET A 159 3.14 -5.00 -13.15
C MET A 159 3.46 -4.04 -11.99
N PRO A 160 4.72 -3.77 -11.59
CA PRO A 160 5.03 -2.75 -10.59
C PRO A 160 4.56 -1.34 -11.00
N LEU A 161 4.58 -1.02 -12.29
CA LEU A 161 4.09 0.26 -12.80
C LEU A 161 2.58 0.43 -12.57
N LEU A 162 1.79 -0.60 -12.89
CA LEU A 162 0.35 -0.66 -12.57
C LEU A 162 0.14 -0.60 -11.05
N GLY A 163 0.96 -1.30 -10.29
CA GLY A 163 0.95 -1.23 -8.83
C GLY A 163 1.13 0.19 -8.32
N ALA A 164 2.10 0.93 -8.85
CA ALA A 164 2.36 2.33 -8.51
C ALA A 164 1.16 3.24 -8.87
N PHE A 165 0.51 3.00 -10.01
CA PHE A 165 -0.69 3.74 -10.41
C PHE A 165 -1.87 3.49 -9.45
N PHE A 166 -2.16 2.24 -9.13
CA PHE A 166 -3.21 1.89 -8.16
C PHE A 166 -2.90 2.42 -6.75
N PHE A 167 -1.63 2.40 -6.35
CA PHE A 167 -1.22 3.02 -5.08
C PHE A 167 -1.48 4.52 -5.07
N ALA A 168 -1.23 5.20 -6.18
CA ALA A 168 -1.52 6.62 -6.31
C ALA A 168 -3.03 6.91 -6.16
N LEU A 169 -3.90 6.11 -6.77
CA LEU A 169 -5.36 6.22 -6.61
C LEU A 169 -5.77 5.99 -5.13
N PHE A 170 -5.22 4.96 -4.48
CA PHE A 170 -5.44 4.71 -3.06
C PHE A 170 -5.04 5.91 -2.20
N GLN A 171 -3.88 6.50 -2.45
CA GLN A 171 -3.38 7.67 -1.71
C GLN A 171 -4.25 8.91 -1.93
N ILE A 172 -4.67 9.18 -3.16
CA ILE A 172 -5.57 10.29 -3.49
C ILE A 172 -6.92 10.13 -2.76
N MET A 173 -7.50 8.92 -2.77
CA MET A 173 -8.75 8.66 -2.05
C MET A 173 -8.58 8.75 -0.53
N THR A 174 -7.43 8.31 -0.01
CA THR A 174 -7.09 8.48 1.42
C THR A 174 -7.05 9.96 1.78
N ARG A 175 -6.48 10.79 0.93
CA ARG A 175 -6.41 12.24 1.13
C ARG A 175 -7.78 12.91 1.10
N LEU A 176 -8.69 12.45 0.21
CA LEU A 176 -10.09 12.92 0.17
C LEU A 176 -10.85 12.56 1.46
N LEU A 177 -10.56 11.40 2.05
CA LEU A 177 -11.17 10.96 3.30
C LEU A 177 -10.60 11.68 4.52
N SER A 178 -9.29 11.92 4.55
CA SER A 178 -8.61 12.51 5.71
C SER A 178 -9.12 13.91 6.09
N ALA A 179 -9.78 14.60 5.15
CA ALA A 179 -10.37 15.92 5.40
C ALA A 179 -11.68 15.87 6.22
N THR A 180 -12.37 14.73 6.23
CA THR A 180 -13.72 14.60 6.80
C THR A 180 -13.89 13.41 7.73
N GLU A 181 -13.07 12.37 7.59
CA GLU A 181 -13.23 11.10 8.27
C GLU A 181 -12.18 10.88 9.36
N ASN A 182 -12.55 10.13 10.41
CA ASN A 182 -11.62 9.74 11.45
C ASN A 182 -10.60 8.73 10.92
N THR A 183 -9.34 8.90 11.29
CA THR A 183 -8.25 7.98 10.90
C THR A 183 -8.53 6.53 11.33
N TYR A 184 -9.11 6.30 12.51
CA TYR A 184 -9.42 4.96 12.99
C TYR A 184 -10.53 4.30 12.16
N THR A 185 -11.56 5.06 11.76
CA THR A 185 -12.60 4.61 10.81
C THR A 185 -11.97 4.20 9.48
N THR A 186 -11.06 5.03 8.98
CA THR A 186 -10.36 4.76 7.72
C THR A 186 -9.47 3.52 7.79
N LEU A 187 -8.75 3.30 8.90
CA LEU A 187 -7.96 2.08 9.13
C LEU A 187 -8.85 0.84 9.24
N PHE A 188 -9.96 0.93 9.98
CA PHE A 188 -10.93 -0.15 10.14
C PHE A 188 -11.48 -0.63 8.78
N TYR A 189 -11.95 0.30 7.94
CA TYR A 189 -12.43 -0.04 6.59
C TYR A 189 -11.32 -0.55 5.68
N THR A 190 -10.08 -0.04 5.80
CA THR A 190 -8.95 -0.58 5.04
C THR A 190 -8.71 -2.05 5.34
N GLY A 191 -8.76 -2.41 6.61
CA GLY A 191 -8.59 -3.80 7.03
C GLY A 191 -9.74 -4.68 6.53
N ILE A 192 -10.98 -4.36 6.91
CA ILE A 192 -12.14 -5.22 6.64
C ILE A 192 -12.49 -5.29 5.16
N ALA A 193 -12.62 -4.14 4.49
CA ALA A 193 -12.95 -4.12 3.07
C ALA A 193 -11.79 -4.67 2.22
N GLY A 194 -10.54 -4.43 2.64
CA GLY A 194 -9.38 -5.03 2.02
C GLY A 194 -9.40 -6.56 2.10
N LEU A 195 -9.64 -7.10 3.29
CA LEU A 195 -9.78 -8.55 3.46
C LEU A 195 -10.96 -9.10 2.65
N GLY A 196 -12.09 -8.38 2.60
CA GLY A 196 -13.24 -8.76 1.79
C GLY A 196 -12.91 -8.87 0.30
N TRP A 197 -12.29 -7.85 -0.29
CA TRP A 197 -11.90 -7.85 -1.69
C TRP A 197 -10.90 -8.97 -2.02
N SER A 198 -9.88 -9.15 -1.19
CA SER A 198 -8.90 -10.22 -1.42
C SER A 198 -9.52 -11.61 -1.27
N SER A 199 -10.46 -11.80 -0.32
CA SER A 199 -11.18 -13.06 -0.14
C SER A 199 -12.08 -13.41 -1.33
N LEU A 200 -12.67 -12.42 -2.01
CA LEU A 200 -13.46 -12.66 -3.23
C LEU A 200 -12.59 -13.16 -4.40
N MET A 201 -11.33 -12.76 -4.47
CA MET A 201 -10.41 -13.20 -5.51
C MET A 201 -9.73 -14.55 -5.20
N LEU A 202 -9.69 -14.93 -3.92
CA LEU A 202 -8.96 -16.08 -3.43
C LEU A 202 -9.38 -17.43 -4.06
N PRO A 203 -10.68 -17.75 -4.26
CA PRO A 203 -11.10 -19.03 -4.81
C PRO A 203 -10.55 -19.33 -6.21
N PHE A 204 -10.25 -18.28 -7.00
CA PHE A 204 -9.76 -18.42 -8.38
C PHE A 204 -8.27 -18.76 -8.47
N VAL A 205 -7.53 -18.57 -7.38
CA VAL A 205 -6.05 -18.66 -7.36
C VAL A 205 -5.53 -19.47 -6.17
N TRP A 206 -6.40 -20.27 -5.55
CA TRP A 206 -6.06 -21.01 -4.35
C TRP A 206 -5.03 -22.10 -4.62
N VAL A 207 -3.93 -22.04 -3.88
CA VAL A 207 -2.92 -23.11 -3.80
C VAL A 207 -2.88 -23.62 -2.36
N PRO A 208 -2.79 -24.96 -2.12
CA PRO A 208 -2.70 -25.50 -0.76
C PRO A 208 -1.55 -24.91 0.03
N MET A 209 -1.84 -24.49 1.26
CA MET A 209 -0.86 -23.84 2.15
C MET A 209 -0.44 -24.79 3.27
N PHE A 210 0.84 -24.74 3.65
CA PHE A 210 1.36 -25.39 4.84
C PHE A 210 1.17 -24.49 6.07
N GLN A 211 1.19 -25.08 7.26
CA GLN A 211 1.03 -24.33 8.53
C GLN A 211 2.06 -23.20 8.69
N ILE A 212 3.27 -23.39 8.18
CA ILE A 212 4.33 -22.38 8.22
C ILE A 212 3.90 -21.06 7.56
N HIS A 213 3.15 -21.14 6.44
CA HIS A 213 2.67 -19.94 5.73
C HIS A 213 1.77 -19.09 6.61
N PHE A 214 0.94 -19.72 7.45
CA PHE A 214 0.03 -18.99 8.33
C PHE A 214 0.79 -18.18 9.40
N TYR A 215 1.81 -18.77 10.02
CA TYR A 215 2.65 -18.05 10.99
C TYR A 215 3.41 -16.89 10.35
N VAL A 216 3.89 -17.09 9.13
CA VAL A 216 4.58 -16.04 8.39
C VAL A 216 3.61 -14.90 8.05
N PHE A 217 2.41 -15.20 7.57
CA PHE A 217 1.39 -14.19 7.28
C PHE A 217 1.04 -13.35 8.50
N LEU A 218 0.91 -13.98 9.67
CA LEU A 218 0.67 -13.27 10.90
C LEU A 218 1.85 -12.33 11.24
N SER A 219 3.08 -12.82 11.12
CA SER A 219 4.28 -12.01 11.42
C SER A 219 4.45 -10.82 10.48
N ILE A 220 4.32 -11.01 9.16
CA ILE A 220 4.41 -9.91 8.19
C ILE A 220 3.26 -8.90 8.33
N GLY A 221 2.07 -9.38 8.70
CA GLY A 221 0.92 -8.49 8.97
C GLY A 221 1.13 -7.63 10.22
N ILE A 222 1.72 -8.18 11.29
CA ILE A 222 2.11 -7.41 12.48
C ILE A 222 3.13 -6.34 12.09
N MET A 223 4.16 -6.70 11.31
CA MET A 223 5.20 -5.77 10.86
C MET A 223 4.64 -4.66 9.97
N GLY A 224 3.65 -4.97 9.13
CA GLY A 224 3.03 -3.99 8.23
C GLY A 224 1.98 -3.10 8.89
N ALA A 225 1.55 -3.41 10.11
CA ALA A 225 0.57 -2.61 10.87
C ALA A 225 1.23 -1.61 11.85
N ILE A 226 2.55 -1.71 12.08
CA ILE A 226 3.36 -0.81 12.93
C ILE A 226 3.80 0.40 12.12
#